data_3d1843f507512cb599e5e390d410fe5b
#
_entry.id   3d1843f507512cb599e5e390d410fe5b
#
_cell.length_a   1.000
_cell.length_b   1.000
_cell.length_c   1.000
_cell.angle_alpha   90.00
_cell.angle_beta   90.00
_cell.angle_gamma   90.00
#
_symmetry.space_group_name_H-M   'P 1'
#
loop_
_entity.id
_entity.type
_entity.pdbx_description
1 polymer ?
#
loop_
_entity_poly.entity_id
_entity_poly.type
_entity_poly.pdbx_seq_one_letter_code
_entity_poly.pdbx_strand_id
1 'polypeptide(L)'
;MKAAEHHCFLHRFLALAAALLLLGGLIFAPALSAPVLADGTTQTLRVGYYAYNGFNMIDSDGSYSGYSYDLLQKIARYRNITYEYLGYDGDADDAVALLTSGKIDVIPILRKTPEREEILDFTASPIGTVTTMLTVRAGDRSIEAGKYDTYDGMVVGFSRDGNGRNQSFINFAADHNFAYKSVFYD
;
A
#
# COMPACT_ATOMS: atom_id res chain seq x y z
N MET A 1 50.78 14.64 60.95
CA MET A 1 51.00 14.12 59.56
C MET A 1 49.81 13.39 58.93
N LYS A 2 48.74 13.02 59.62
CA LYS A 2 47.55 12.29 59.04
C LYS A 2 46.47 13.19 58.37
N ALA A 3 46.41 14.49 58.68
CA ALA A 3 45.37 15.37 58.15
C ALA A 3 45.61 15.84 56.69
N ALA A 4 46.86 15.92 56.23
CA ALA A 4 47.20 16.39 54.91
C ALA A 4 46.93 15.38 53.79
N GLU A 5 47.02 14.10 54.10
CA GLU A 5 46.76 13.04 53.12
C GLU A 5 45.24 12.89 52.78
N HIS A 6 44.37 13.10 53.76
CA HIS A 6 42.94 13.05 53.51
C HIS A 6 42.43 14.17 52.60
N HIS A 7 42.99 15.37 52.69
CA HIS A 7 42.59 16.47 51.81
C HIS A 7 43.03 16.26 50.35
N CYS A 8 44.19 15.67 50.12
CA CYS A 8 44.70 15.39 48.80
C CYS A 8 43.84 14.27 48.13
N PHE A 9 43.43 13.29 48.89
CA PHE A 9 42.57 12.18 48.36
C PHE A 9 41.17 12.69 48.00
N LEU A 10 40.56 13.56 48.84
CA LEU A 10 39.23 14.08 48.61
C LEU A 10 39.18 14.98 47.36
N HIS A 11 40.21 15.84 47.12
CA HIS A 11 40.27 16.64 45.88
C HIS A 11 40.50 15.83 44.61
N ARG A 12 41.22 14.74 44.69
CA ARG A 12 41.41 13.81 43.55
C ARG A 12 40.12 13.05 43.22
N PHE A 13 39.34 12.67 44.25
CA PHE A 13 38.04 11.99 44.05
C PHE A 13 37.00 12.95 43.49
N LEU A 14 36.95 14.20 43.94
CA LEU A 14 36.05 15.23 43.41
C LEU A 14 36.40 15.60 41.95
N ALA A 15 37.69 15.67 41.60
CA ALA A 15 38.08 15.94 40.24
C ALA A 15 37.77 14.81 39.27
N LEU A 16 37.91 13.52 39.70
CA LEU A 16 37.51 12.37 38.90
C LEU A 16 36.00 12.27 38.72
N ALA A 17 35.20 12.59 39.76
CA ALA A 17 33.76 12.57 39.67
C ALA A 17 33.22 13.70 38.77
N ALA A 18 33.83 14.88 38.77
CA ALA A 18 33.50 15.98 37.86
C ALA A 18 33.85 15.66 36.41
N ALA A 19 34.98 14.97 36.15
CA ALA A 19 35.39 14.56 34.82
C ALA A 19 34.43 13.47 34.25
N LEU A 20 33.95 12.54 35.08
CA LEU A 20 33.00 11.51 34.69
C LEU A 20 31.61 12.09 34.38
N LEU A 21 31.18 13.14 35.12
CA LEU A 21 29.92 13.85 34.85
C LEU A 21 29.98 14.65 33.55
N LEU A 22 31.13 15.21 33.21
CA LEU A 22 31.32 15.91 31.93
C LEU A 22 31.41 14.97 30.71
N LEU A 23 31.96 13.76 30.88
CA LEU A 23 31.94 12.74 29.83
C LEU A 23 30.55 12.10 29.65
N GLY A 24 29.79 11.92 30.71
CA GLY A 24 28.42 11.38 30.66
C GLY A 24 27.41 12.32 29.99
N GLY A 25 27.64 13.63 30.08
CA GLY A 25 26.79 14.64 29.46
C GLY A 25 26.89 14.74 27.93
N LEU A 26 27.97 14.19 27.33
CA LEU A 26 28.17 14.25 25.88
C LEU A 26 27.46 13.12 25.12
N ILE A 27 26.96 12.09 25.81
CA ILE A 27 26.33 10.90 25.17
C ILE A 27 24.81 11.05 25.05
N PHE A 28 24.20 12.02 25.71
CA PHE A 28 22.78 12.31 25.63
C PHE A 28 22.49 13.71 25.07
N ALA A 29 23.14 14.05 23.95
CA ALA A 29 22.56 15.09 23.10
C ALA A 29 21.35 14.43 22.41
N PRO A 30 20.09 14.88 22.66
CA PRO A 30 19.02 14.50 21.77
C PRO A 30 19.49 14.95 20.38
N ALA A 31 19.58 13.99 19.45
CA ALA A 31 19.73 14.34 18.05
C ALA A 31 18.54 15.27 17.76
N LEU A 32 18.77 16.57 17.77
CA LEU A 32 17.91 17.53 17.14
C LEU A 32 17.89 17.10 15.68
N SER A 33 16.90 16.26 15.33
CA SER A 33 16.52 16.05 13.95
C SER A 33 16.20 17.45 13.43
N ALA A 34 17.19 18.04 12.77
CA ALA A 34 16.94 19.26 12.00
C ALA A 34 15.73 18.93 11.13
N PRO A 35 14.72 19.81 11.08
CA PRO A 35 13.68 19.63 10.08
C PRO A 35 14.42 19.52 8.76
N VAL A 36 14.25 18.38 8.06
CA VAL A 36 14.64 18.28 6.66
C VAL A 36 13.81 19.36 6.00
N LEU A 37 14.43 20.52 5.77
CA LEU A 37 13.89 21.51 4.88
C LEU A 37 13.77 20.78 3.56
N ALA A 38 12.53 20.44 3.18
CA ALA A 38 12.27 19.90 1.87
C ALA A 38 12.93 20.87 0.90
N ASP A 39 13.91 20.39 0.15
CA ASP A 39 14.48 21.12 -0.96
C ASP A 39 13.27 21.62 -1.76
N GLY A 40 13.18 22.94 -1.99
CA GLY A 40 11.98 23.56 -2.57
C GLY A 40 11.66 23.15 -4.01
N THR A 41 12.31 22.08 -4.49
CA THR A 41 12.04 21.48 -5.81
C THR A 41 10.77 20.64 -5.75
N THR A 42 9.80 20.97 -6.58
CA THR A 42 8.61 20.15 -6.78
C THR A 42 9.00 18.90 -7.56
N GLN A 43 8.76 17.74 -6.97
CA GLN A 43 8.96 16.46 -7.63
C GLN A 43 7.69 16.08 -8.41
N THR A 44 7.84 15.75 -9.69
CA THR A 44 6.76 15.17 -10.50
C THR A 44 6.89 13.65 -10.50
N LEU A 45 5.81 12.96 -10.12
CA LEU A 45 5.71 11.50 -10.21
C LEU A 45 4.76 11.12 -11.35
N ARG A 46 5.21 10.19 -12.19
CA ARG A 46 4.42 9.60 -13.27
C ARG A 46 3.58 8.46 -12.70
N VAL A 47 2.28 8.54 -12.86
CA VAL A 47 1.29 7.65 -12.27
C VAL A 47 0.67 6.77 -13.34
N GLY A 48 0.74 5.46 -13.18
CA GLY A 48 -0.03 4.50 -13.98
C GLY A 48 -1.51 4.59 -13.60
N TYR A 49 -2.31 5.24 -14.46
CA TYR A 49 -3.70 5.59 -14.17
C TYR A 49 -4.62 4.92 -15.19
N TYR A 50 -4.66 3.57 -15.18
CA TYR A 50 -5.56 2.81 -16.06
C TYR A 50 -7.01 2.92 -15.60
N ALA A 51 -7.96 2.84 -16.54
CA ALA A 51 -9.38 2.95 -16.26
C ALA A 51 -9.87 1.91 -15.25
N TYR A 52 -10.36 2.38 -14.11
CA TYR A 52 -10.92 1.50 -13.07
C TYR A 52 -12.05 2.22 -12.33
N ASN A 53 -13.28 1.79 -12.59
CA ASN A 53 -14.48 2.47 -12.12
C ASN A 53 -14.47 2.68 -10.59
N GLY A 54 -14.75 3.90 -10.16
CA GLY A 54 -14.75 4.35 -8.77
C GLY A 54 -13.34 4.67 -8.22
N PHE A 55 -12.26 4.24 -8.89
CA PHE A 55 -10.89 4.44 -8.43
C PHE A 55 -10.11 5.40 -9.33
N ASN A 56 -9.97 5.07 -10.60
CA ASN A 56 -9.28 5.86 -11.60
C ASN A 56 -10.27 6.21 -12.69
N MET A 57 -10.71 7.44 -12.76
CA MET A 57 -11.71 7.89 -13.72
C MET A 57 -11.26 9.20 -14.39
N ILE A 58 -11.70 9.36 -15.64
CA ILE A 58 -11.68 10.64 -16.33
C ILE A 58 -13.13 10.99 -16.63
N ASP A 59 -13.58 12.13 -16.13
CA ASP A 59 -14.93 12.62 -16.31
C ASP A 59 -15.15 13.16 -17.74
N SER A 60 -16.38 13.42 -18.10
CA SER A 60 -16.74 13.86 -19.47
C SER A 60 -16.12 15.21 -19.88
N ASP A 61 -15.69 16.01 -18.91
CA ASP A 61 -14.99 17.27 -19.12
C ASP A 61 -13.45 17.11 -19.19
N GLY A 62 -12.95 15.87 -19.09
CA GLY A 62 -11.54 15.54 -19.10
C GLY A 62 -10.84 15.67 -17.74
N SER A 63 -11.56 15.97 -16.66
CA SER A 63 -10.99 16.01 -15.31
C SER A 63 -10.78 14.63 -14.74
N TYR A 64 -9.70 14.48 -13.96
CA TYR A 64 -9.41 13.24 -13.23
C TYR A 64 -10.24 13.17 -11.96
N SER A 65 -10.77 11.99 -11.66
CA SER A 65 -11.60 11.74 -10.49
C SER A 65 -11.45 10.31 -9.95
N GLY A 66 -12.05 10.03 -8.80
CA GLY A 66 -12.07 8.73 -8.16
C GLY A 66 -11.13 8.61 -6.97
N TYR A 67 -11.26 7.49 -6.25
CA TYR A 67 -10.59 7.30 -4.97
C TYR A 67 -9.07 7.44 -5.04
N SER A 68 -8.44 6.91 -6.09
CA SER A 68 -6.99 7.00 -6.23
C SER A 68 -6.53 8.43 -6.50
N TYR A 69 -7.29 9.18 -7.31
CA TYR A 69 -7.01 10.60 -7.56
C TYR A 69 -7.09 11.40 -6.27
N ASP A 70 -8.18 11.25 -5.51
CA ASP A 70 -8.38 11.96 -4.25
C ASP A 70 -7.27 11.64 -3.22
N LEU A 71 -6.85 10.38 -3.15
CA LEU A 71 -5.75 9.96 -2.29
C LEU A 71 -4.43 10.64 -2.69
N LEU A 72 -4.10 10.62 -3.96
CA LEU A 72 -2.87 11.24 -4.48
C LEU A 72 -2.89 12.76 -4.26
N GLN A 73 -4.03 13.44 -4.48
CA GLN A 73 -4.16 14.87 -4.19
C GLN A 73 -4.00 15.18 -2.69
N LYS A 74 -4.46 14.29 -1.81
CA LYS A 74 -4.19 14.43 -0.36
C LYS A 74 -2.70 14.30 -0.04
N ILE A 75 -2.01 13.33 -0.62
CA ILE A 75 -0.56 13.16 -0.43
C ILE A 75 0.19 14.40 -0.92
N ALA A 76 -0.16 14.95 -2.07
CA ALA A 76 0.44 16.15 -2.62
C ALA A 76 0.36 17.37 -1.68
N ARG A 77 -0.71 17.48 -0.88
CA ARG A 77 -0.86 18.58 0.11
C ARG A 77 0.17 18.52 1.25
N TYR A 78 0.70 17.35 1.56
CA TYR A 78 1.69 17.14 2.63
C TYR A 78 3.12 17.04 2.10
N ARG A 79 3.28 16.95 0.79
CA ARG A 79 4.56 16.81 0.12
C ARG A 79 4.59 17.74 -1.09
N ASN A 80 5.76 18.22 -1.45
CA ASN A 80 5.92 19.04 -2.66
C ASN A 80 5.99 18.14 -3.90
N ILE A 81 4.86 17.49 -4.23
CA ILE A 81 4.72 16.51 -5.31
C ILE A 81 3.62 16.97 -6.25
N THR A 82 3.86 16.79 -7.56
CA THR A 82 2.85 16.86 -8.61
C THR A 82 2.75 15.51 -9.31
N TYR A 83 1.66 15.25 -10.00
CA TYR A 83 1.41 13.98 -10.67
C TYR A 83 1.17 14.19 -12.17
N GLU A 84 1.75 13.30 -12.97
CA GLU A 84 1.46 13.11 -14.38
C GLU A 84 0.77 11.75 -14.54
N TYR A 85 -0.46 11.73 -15.05
CA TYR A 85 -1.27 10.52 -15.19
C TYR A 85 -1.13 9.93 -16.59
N LEU A 86 -0.80 8.64 -16.67
CA LEU A 86 -0.50 7.93 -17.92
C LEU A 86 -1.25 6.59 -17.99
N GLY A 87 -1.52 6.12 -19.20
CA GLY A 87 -2.01 4.75 -19.47
C GLY A 87 -3.49 4.53 -19.17
N TYR A 88 -4.35 5.54 -19.33
CA TYR A 88 -5.78 5.42 -19.03
C TYR A 88 -6.50 4.36 -19.88
N ASP A 89 -6.13 4.24 -21.17
CA ASP A 89 -6.74 3.29 -22.11
C ASP A 89 -6.24 1.84 -21.95
N GLY A 90 -5.26 1.62 -21.07
CA GLY A 90 -4.71 0.31 -20.76
C GLY A 90 -5.41 -0.37 -19.59
N ASP A 91 -4.90 -1.53 -19.22
CA ASP A 91 -5.33 -2.29 -18.07
C ASP A 91 -4.28 -2.34 -16.94
N ALA A 92 -4.52 -3.16 -15.92
CA ALA A 92 -3.61 -3.32 -14.78
C ALA A 92 -2.26 -3.93 -15.18
N ASP A 93 -2.23 -4.82 -16.16
CA ASP A 93 -1.01 -5.49 -16.60
C ASP A 93 -0.20 -4.56 -17.51
N ASP A 94 -0.85 -3.73 -18.31
CA ASP A 94 -0.21 -2.62 -19.03
C ASP A 94 0.46 -1.63 -18.06
N ALA A 95 -0.22 -1.27 -16.98
CA ALA A 95 0.36 -0.41 -15.94
C ALA A 95 1.58 -1.07 -15.26
N VAL A 96 1.53 -2.37 -14.99
CA VAL A 96 2.69 -3.12 -14.48
C VAL A 96 3.86 -3.09 -15.48
N ALA A 97 3.60 -3.27 -16.77
CA ALA A 97 4.63 -3.20 -17.81
C ALA A 97 5.25 -1.79 -17.90
N LEU A 98 4.45 -0.73 -17.76
CA LEU A 98 4.94 0.65 -17.70
C LEU A 98 5.83 0.88 -16.46
N LEU A 99 5.45 0.36 -15.30
CA LEU A 99 6.22 0.49 -14.06
C LEU A 99 7.55 -0.27 -14.14
N THR A 100 7.54 -1.51 -14.56
CA THR A 100 8.75 -2.34 -14.66
C THR A 100 9.72 -1.83 -15.74
N SER A 101 9.22 -1.16 -16.76
CA SER A 101 10.07 -0.50 -17.78
C SER A 101 10.54 0.92 -17.38
N GLY A 102 10.18 1.41 -16.20
CA GLY A 102 10.56 2.74 -15.70
C GLY A 102 9.86 3.90 -16.42
N LYS A 103 8.78 3.64 -17.15
CA LYS A 103 7.99 4.69 -17.82
C LYS A 103 7.05 5.42 -16.86
N ILE A 104 6.65 4.77 -15.78
CA ILE A 104 5.92 5.37 -14.65
C ILE A 104 6.66 5.07 -13.33
N ASP A 105 6.31 5.79 -12.29
CA ASP A 105 6.97 5.73 -10.98
C ASP A 105 6.09 5.03 -9.94
N VAL A 106 4.76 5.05 -10.11
CA VAL A 106 3.81 4.49 -9.13
C VAL A 106 2.49 4.07 -9.80
N ILE A 107 1.89 3.01 -9.27
CA ILE A 107 0.51 2.60 -9.57
C ILE A 107 -0.30 2.78 -8.27
N PRO A 108 -1.32 3.64 -8.24
CA PRO A 108 -2.04 3.95 -6.99
C PRO A 108 -2.97 2.82 -6.55
N ILE A 109 -3.47 2.03 -7.47
CA ILE A 109 -4.36 0.89 -7.20
C ILE A 109 -3.89 -0.35 -7.95
N LEU A 110 -3.45 -1.36 -7.21
CA LEU A 110 -3.05 -2.64 -7.78
C LEU A 110 -3.25 -3.72 -6.72
N ARG A 111 -3.81 -4.86 -7.12
CA ARG A 111 -3.90 -6.01 -6.23
C ARG A 111 -2.51 -6.58 -6.00
N LYS A 112 -2.14 -6.72 -4.72
CA LYS A 112 -0.95 -7.45 -4.31
C LYS A 112 -1.18 -8.95 -4.50
N THR A 113 -0.31 -9.60 -5.25
CA THR A 113 -0.26 -11.06 -5.44
C THR A 113 1.17 -11.55 -5.30
N PRO A 114 1.41 -12.85 -4.98
CA PRO A 114 2.77 -13.39 -4.87
C PRO A 114 3.62 -13.13 -6.12
N GLU A 115 3.05 -13.31 -7.31
CA GLU A 115 3.75 -13.11 -8.58
C GLU A 115 4.17 -11.65 -8.77
N ARG A 116 3.32 -10.70 -8.35
CA ARG A 116 3.64 -9.27 -8.42
C ARG A 116 4.64 -8.83 -7.36
N GLU A 117 4.66 -9.47 -6.20
CA GLU A 117 5.67 -9.21 -5.16
C GLU A 117 7.09 -9.61 -5.58
N GLU A 118 7.24 -10.51 -6.56
CA GLU A 118 8.56 -10.87 -7.11
C GLU A 118 9.19 -9.75 -7.95
N ILE A 119 8.39 -8.84 -8.49
CA ILE A 119 8.83 -7.80 -9.44
C ILE A 119 8.46 -6.38 -9.05
N LEU A 120 7.63 -6.18 -8.01
CA LEU A 120 7.14 -4.88 -7.55
C LEU A 120 7.25 -4.73 -6.04
N ASP A 121 7.60 -3.54 -5.60
CA ASP A 121 7.50 -3.14 -4.21
C ASP A 121 6.10 -2.59 -3.90
N PHE A 122 5.53 -3.03 -2.78
CA PHE A 122 4.24 -2.57 -2.29
C PHE A 122 4.39 -1.76 -1.00
N THR A 123 3.47 -0.83 -0.79
CA THR A 123 3.39 -0.09 0.48
C THR A 123 3.13 -1.04 1.65
N ALA A 124 3.67 -0.74 2.83
CA ALA A 124 3.51 -1.56 4.04
C ALA A 124 2.04 -1.72 4.47
N SER A 125 1.21 -0.71 4.18
CA SER A 125 -0.23 -0.76 4.45
C SER A 125 -1.01 -0.64 3.15
N PRO A 126 -2.09 -1.41 2.97
CA PRO A 126 -2.95 -1.27 1.80
C PRO A 126 -3.72 0.04 1.86
N ILE A 127 -4.03 0.61 0.71
CA ILE A 127 -4.90 1.81 0.60
C ILE A 127 -6.37 1.47 0.75
N GLY A 128 -6.72 0.19 0.67
CA GLY A 128 -8.08 -0.34 0.82
C GLY A 128 -8.10 -1.85 0.65
N THR A 129 -9.25 -2.44 0.91
CA THR A 129 -9.49 -3.88 0.72
C THR A 129 -10.65 -4.07 -0.23
N VAL A 130 -10.58 -5.11 -1.06
CA VAL A 130 -11.64 -5.50 -1.99
C VAL A 130 -12.12 -6.90 -1.61
N THR A 131 -13.43 -7.05 -1.42
CA THR A 131 -14.06 -8.34 -1.17
C THR A 131 -14.81 -8.79 -2.41
N THR A 132 -14.52 -9.99 -2.90
CA THR A 132 -15.33 -10.63 -3.93
C THR A 132 -16.56 -11.24 -3.28
N MET A 133 -17.75 -10.90 -3.78
CA MET A 133 -19.01 -11.41 -3.27
C MET A 133 -19.71 -12.22 -4.36
N LEU A 134 -20.20 -13.40 -3.99
CA LEU A 134 -21.13 -14.16 -4.82
C LEU A 134 -22.53 -13.57 -4.66
N THR A 135 -23.15 -13.18 -5.77
CA THR A 135 -24.50 -12.61 -5.78
C THR A 135 -25.45 -13.52 -6.54
N VAL A 136 -26.66 -13.66 -6.01
CA VAL A 136 -27.76 -14.41 -6.63
C VAL A 136 -28.96 -13.50 -6.87
N ARG A 137 -29.94 -13.94 -7.64
CA ARG A 137 -31.18 -13.18 -7.85
C ARG A 137 -31.88 -12.94 -6.52
N ALA A 138 -32.50 -11.78 -6.36
CA ALA A 138 -33.28 -11.48 -5.20
C ALA A 138 -34.45 -12.52 -5.06
N GLY A 139 -34.54 -13.11 -3.87
CA GLY A 139 -35.54 -14.16 -3.57
C GLY A 139 -35.09 -15.58 -3.97
N ASP A 140 -33.98 -15.78 -4.64
CA ASP A 140 -33.44 -17.10 -4.88
C ASP A 140 -33.01 -17.75 -3.56
N ARG A 141 -33.50 -18.94 -3.28
CA ARG A 141 -33.21 -19.73 -2.07
C ARG A 141 -32.46 -21.02 -2.39
N SER A 142 -32.11 -21.24 -3.66
CA SER A 142 -31.39 -22.46 -4.07
C SER A 142 -29.98 -22.50 -3.56
N ILE A 143 -29.38 -21.34 -3.27
CA ILE A 143 -28.03 -21.19 -2.75
C ILE A 143 -28.11 -20.51 -1.39
N GLU A 144 -27.61 -21.18 -0.34
CA GLU A 144 -27.63 -20.69 1.03
C GLU A 144 -26.21 -20.41 1.53
N ALA A 145 -25.99 -19.22 2.05
CA ALA A 145 -24.69 -18.80 2.56
C ALA A 145 -24.16 -19.78 3.65
N GLY A 146 -22.96 -20.31 3.45
CA GLY A 146 -22.31 -21.26 4.37
C GLY A 146 -22.78 -22.71 4.24
N LYS A 147 -23.74 -23.02 3.35
CA LYS A 147 -24.15 -24.38 3.01
C LYS A 147 -23.61 -24.75 1.63
N TYR A 148 -22.38 -25.17 1.56
CA TYR A 148 -21.63 -25.36 0.32
C TYR A 148 -22.14 -26.49 -0.54
N ASP A 149 -22.87 -27.46 0.01
CA ASP A 149 -23.62 -28.47 -0.70
C ASP A 149 -24.69 -27.87 -1.64
N THR A 150 -25.25 -26.70 -1.28
CA THR A 150 -26.19 -25.98 -2.14
C THR A 150 -25.55 -25.28 -3.33
N TYR A 151 -24.20 -25.20 -3.34
CA TYR A 151 -23.42 -24.55 -4.40
C TYR A 151 -23.05 -25.51 -5.52
N ASP A 152 -23.16 -26.82 -5.29
CA ASP A 152 -22.77 -27.83 -6.25
C ASP A 152 -23.63 -27.77 -7.53
N GLY A 153 -22.94 -27.78 -8.69
CA GLY A 153 -23.57 -27.69 -9.99
C GLY A 153 -24.11 -26.30 -10.39
N MET A 154 -23.91 -25.26 -9.56
CA MET A 154 -24.33 -23.90 -9.87
C MET A 154 -23.70 -23.39 -11.18
N VAL A 155 -24.38 -22.42 -11.83
CA VAL A 155 -23.85 -21.72 -13.01
C VAL A 155 -23.39 -20.35 -12.60
N VAL A 156 -22.11 -20.04 -12.83
CA VAL A 156 -21.45 -18.79 -12.40
C VAL A 156 -21.05 -17.95 -13.60
N GLY A 157 -21.45 -16.68 -13.58
CA GLY A 157 -20.99 -15.70 -14.56
C GLY A 157 -19.59 -15.21 -14.21
N PHE A 158 -18.65 -15.36 -15.16
CA PHE A 158 -17.30 -14.86 -15.09
C PHE A 158 -17.10 -13.71 -16.08
N SER A 159 -16.49 -12.62 -15.65
CA SER A 159 -16.02 -11.59 -16.58
C SER A 159 -14.83 -12.11 -17.36
N ARG A 160 -14.76 -11.82 -18.68
CA ARG A 160 -13.59 -12.20 -19.50
C ARG A 160 -12.32 -11.54 -18.99
N ASP A 161 -12.43 -10.29 -18.54
CA ASP A 161 -11.30 -9.50 -18.02
C ASP A 161 -11.14 -9.60 -16.51
N GLY A 162 -11.95 -10.43 -15.86
CA GLY A 162 -12.06 -10.49 -14.40
C GLY A 162 -11.04 -11.40 -13.70
N ASN A 163 -9.84 -11.54 -14.20
CA ASN A 163 -8.83 -12.51 -13.76
C ASN A 163 -8.73 -12.69 -12.23
N GLY A 164 -8.53 -11.61 -11.49
CA GLY A 164 -8.38 -11.69 -10.04
C GLY A 164 -9.70 -12.04 -9.30
N ARG A 165 -10.86 -11.65 -9.82
CA ARG A 165 -12.17 -12.00 -9.23
C ARG A 165 -12.56 -13.43 -9.56
N ASN A 166 -12.36 -13.83 -10.80
CA ASN A 166 -12.59 -15.21 -11.25
C ASN A 166 -11.72 -16.16 -10.43
N GLN A 167 -10.42 -15.86 -10.26
CA GLN A 167 -9.51 -16.68 -9.47
C GLN A 167 -9.94 -16.79 -8.01
N SER A 168 -10.44 -15.70 -7.41
CA SER A 168 -10.97 -15.74 -6.04
C SER A 168 -12.12 -16.72 -5.89
N PHE A 169 -13.01 -16.78 -6.89
CA PHE A 169 -14.12 -17.76 -6.89
C PHE A 169 -13.62 -19.18 -7.14
N ILE A 170 -12.68 -19.38 -8.06
CA ILE A 170 -12.08 -20.70 -8.35
C ILE A 170 -11.45 -21.28 -7.08
N ASN A 171 -10.67 -20.49 -6.36
CA ASN A 171 -10.04 -20.90 -5.11
C ASN A 171 -11.10 -21.22 -4.05
N PHE A 172 -12.11 -20.37 -3.91
CA PHE A 172 -13.23 -20.59 -2.99
C PHE A 172 -13.99 -21.91 -3.27
N ALA A 173 -14.26 -22.22 -4.53
CA ALA A 173 -14.90 -23.49 -4.92
C ALA A 173 -14.03 -24.70 -4.59
N ALA A 174 -12.72 -24.60 -4.83
CA ALA A 174 -11.75 -25.64 -4.48
C ALA A 174 -11.65 -25.85 -2.97
N ASP A 175 -11.55 -24.77 -2.19
CA ASP A 175 -11.43 -24.81 -0.73
C ASP A 175 -12.66 -25.45 -0.05
N HIS A 176 -13.84 -25.28 -0.67
CA HIS A 176 -15.11 -25.82 -0.17
C HIS A 176 -15.64 -27.05 -0.91
N ASN A 177 -14.83 -27.56 -1.86
CA ASN A 177 -15.04 -28.84 -2.57
C ASN A 177 -16.42 -28.96 -3.23
N PHE A 178 -16.84 -27.95 -3.99
CA PHE A 178 -18.05 -28.01 -4.82
C PHE A 178 -17.74 -27.75 -6.29
N ALA A 179 -18.53 -28.37 -7.20
CA ALA A 179 -18.40 -28.19 -8.64
C ALA A 179 -19.33 -27.06 -9.15
N TYR A 180 -18.94 -26.42 -10.24
CA TYR A 180 -19.71 -25.35 -10.86
C TYR A 180 -19.54 -25.36 -12.40
N LYS A 181 -20.39 -24.63 -13.11
CA LYS A 181 -20.28 -24.36 -14.54
C LYS A 181 -20.04 -22.88 -14.76
N SER A 182 -19.02 -22.51 -15.52
CA SER A 182 -18.72 -21.13 -15.85
C SER A 182 -19.41 -20.68 -17.14
N VAL A 183 -19.91 -19.45 -17.14
CA VAL A 183 -20.39 -18.73 -18.32
C VAL A 183 -19.66 -17.39 -18.34
N PHE A 184 -19.02 -17.07 -19.47
CA PHE A 184 -18.27 -15.82 -19.61
C PHE A 184 -19.15 -14.74 -20.25
N TYR A 185 -19.02 -13.52 -19.72
CA TYR A 185 -19.66 -12.31 -20.24
C TYR A 185 -18.61 -11.21 -20.42
N ASP A 186 -18.90 -10.30 -21.33
CA ASP A 186 -18.09 -9.09 -21.61
C ASP A 186 -18.47 -7.95 -20.69
#